data_fabb83a985187e65207668d301231bff
#
_entry.id   fabb83a985187e65207668d301231bff
#
_cell.length_a   1.000
_cell.length_b   1.000
_cell.length_c   1.000
_cell.angle_alpha   90.00
_cell.angle_beta   90.00
_cell.angle_gamma   90.00
#
_symmetry.space_group_name_H-M   'P 1'
#
loop_
_entity.id
_entity.type
_entity.pdbx_description
1 polymer ?
#
loop_
_entity_poly.entity_id
_entity_poly.type
_entity_poly.pdbx_seq_one_letter_code
_entity_poly.pdbx_strand_id
1 'polypeptide(L)'
;KWNIYKYGNQLYFVRSWTGELRYITDYEKTEEGFVIREIAMNKDEFKEDNIAFYVDEVHYLLISHVLGYLIPHPLPNELKDSPEEILKFSFSEFGNRGYFGYFTIQ
;
A
#
# COMPACT_ATOMS: atom_id res chain seq x y z
N LYS A 1 -4.10 7.61 -5.09
CA LYS A 1 -4.74 7.26 -6.36
C LYS A 1 -5.05 5.79 -6.48
N TRP A 2 -5.91 5.39 -5.60
CA TRP A 2 -6.32 4.01 -5.47
C TRP A 2 -7.83 3.92 -5.34
N ASN A 3 -8.40 2.92 -5.97
CA ASN A 3 -9.79 2.50 -5.74
C ASN A 3 -9.74 1.14 -5.08
N ILE A 4 -10.46 0.99 -3.98
CA ILE A 4 -10.48 -0.26 -3.22
C ILE A 4 -11.89 -0.77 -3.21
N TYR A 5 -12.08 -1.98 -3.74
CA TYR A 5 -13.38 -2.60 -3.87
C TYR A 5 -13.48 -3.83 -2.98
N LYS A 6 -14.61 -3.97 -2.30
CA LYS A 6 -14.91 -5.15 -1.51
C LYS A 6 -15.78 -6.09 -2.32
N TYR A 7 -15.39 -7.35 -2.37
CA TYR A 7 -16.16 -8.39 -3.03
C TYR A 7 -16.06 -9.68 -2.21
N GLY A 8 -17.15 -10.03 -1.51
CA GLY A 8 -17.13 -11.16 -0.58
C GLY A 8 -16.11 -10.96 0.53
N ASN A 9 -15.20 -11.90 0.69
CA ASN A 9 -14.11 -11.85 1.67
C ASN A 9 -12.81 -11.32 1.07
N GLN A 10 -12.89 -10.65 -0.07
CA GLN A 10 -11.73 -10.13 -0.77
C GLN A 10 -11.80 -8.62 -0.92
N LEU A 11 -10.62 -7.99 -0.94
CA LEU A 11 -10.45 -6.59 -1.28
C LEU A 11 -9.56 -6.49 -2.50
N TYR A 12 -9.99 -5.66 -3.45
CA TYR A 12 -9.31 -5.44 -4.71
C TYR A 12 -8.74 -4.03 -4.71
N PHE A 13 -7.44 -3.92 -4.84
CA PHE A 13 -6.71 -2.65 -4.82
C PHE A 13 -6.33 -2.28 -6.24
N VAL A 14 -6.98 -1.27 -6.79
CA VAL A 14 -6.86 -0.89 -8.20
C VAL A 14 -6.28 0.52 -8.29
N ARG A 15 -5.28 0.70 -9.15
CA ARG A 15 -4.75 2.03 -9.45
C ARG A 15 -5.79 2.83 -10.21
N SER A 16 -6.19 3.99 -9.68
CA SER A 16 -7.31 4.74 -10.24
C SER A 16 -7.04 5.32 -11.63
N TRP A 17 -5.78 5.65 -11.92
CA TRP A 17 -5.44 6.25 -13.21
C TRP A 17 -5.33 5.25 -14.35
N THR A 18 -4.82 4.06 -14.07
CA THR A 18 -4.58 3.05 -15.09
C THR A 18 -5.64 1.97 -15.10
N GLY A 19 -6.44 1.86 -14.04
CA GLY A 19 -7.36 0.74 -13.86
C GLY A 19 -6.65 -0.57 -13.58
N GLU A 20 -5.35 -0.54 -13.32
CA GLU A 20 -4.56 -1.74 -13.09
C GLU A 20 -4.84 -2.31 -11.70
N LEU A 21 -5.18 -3.60 -11.67
CA LEU A 21 -5.34 -4.34 -10.43
C LEU A 21 -3.96 -4.65 -9.86
N ARG A 22 -3.63 -4.05 -8.69
CA ARG A 22 -2.33 -4.24 -8.08
C ARG A 22 -2.34 -5.38 -7.07
N TYR A 23 -3.33 -5.40 -6.17
CA TYR A 23 -3.41 -6.42 -5.12
C TYR A 23 -4.80 -6.98 -5.00
N ILE A 24 -4.89 -8.26 -4.65
CA ILE A 24 -6.11 -8.90 -4.15
C ILE A 24 -5.76 -9.47 -2.79
N THR A 25 -6.55 -9.13 -1.77
CA THR A 25 -6.33 -9.65 -0.43
C THR A 25 -7.53 -10.44 0.04
N ASP A 26 -7.26 -11.56 0.73
CA ASP A 26 -8.29 -12.27 1.47
C ASP A 26 -8.26 -11.78 2.91
N TYR A 27 -9.42 -11.53 3.47
CA TYR A 27 -9.50 -11.13 4.86
C TYR A 27 -10.53 -11.96 5.61
N GLU A 28 -10.35 -12.04 6.91
CA GLU A 28 -11.25 -12.73 7.80
C GLU A 28 -11.67 -11.77 8.91
N LYS A 29 -12.96 -11.72 9.18
CA LYS A 29 -13.49 -10.92 10.28
C LYS A 29 -13.34 -11.72 11.58
N THR A 30 -12.75 -11.08 12.58
CA THR A 30 -12.60 -11.67 13.92
C THR A 30 -13.30 -10.78 14.94
N GLU A 31 -13.38 -11.25 16.20
CA GLU A 31 -13.96 -10.44 17.27
C GLU A 31 -13.19 -9.13 17.51
N GLU A 32 -11.90 -9.12 17.21
CA GLU A 32 -11.03 -7.96 17.41
C GLU A 32 -10.89 -7.08 16.18
N GLY A 33 -11.47 -7.46 15.03
CA GLY A 33 -11.37 -6.71 13.79
C GLY A 33 -11.22 -7.61 12.59
N PHE A 34 -10.28 -7.24 11.70
CA PHE A 34 -10.03 -7.99 10.47
C PHE A 34 -8.59 -8.47 10.42
N VAL A 35 -8.40 -9.66 9.88
CA VAL A 35 -7.08 -10.23 9.64
C VAL A 35 -6.93 -10.44 8.14
N ILE A 36 -5.86 -9.91 7.56
CA ILE A 36 -5.50 -10.18 6.18
C ILE A 36 -4.77 -11.52 6.15
N ARG A 37 -5.31 -12.47 5.40
CA ARG A 37 -4.76 -13.83 5.34
C ARG A 37 -3.79 -14.00 4.18
N GLU A 38 -4.04 -13.35 3.07
CA GLU A 38 -3.29 -13.57 1.86
C GLU A 38 -3.29 -12.32 1.00
N ILE A 39 -2.15 -12.05 0.35
CA ILE A 39 -2.02 -10.96 -0.61
C ILE A 39 -1.53 -11.57 -1.92
N ALA A 40 -2.31 -11.39 -2.98
CA ALA A 40 -1.92 -11.81 -4.32
C ALA A 40 -1.60 -10.59 -5.17
N MET A 41 -0.61 -10.70 -6.04
CA MET A 41 -0.27 -9.66 -7.00
C MET A 41 0.26 -10.28 -8.28
N ASN A 42 0.33 -9.48 -9.34
CA ASN A 42 0.85 -9.92 -10.63
C ASN A 42 2.33 -10.30 -10.48
N LYS A 43 2.68 -11.53 -10.85
CA LYS A 43 4.04 -12.02 -10.72
C LYS A 43 5.05 -11.26 -11.58
N ASP A 44 4.60 -10.63 -12.67
CA ASP A 44 5.47 -9.85 -13.53
C ASP A 44 5.92 -8.54 -12.88
N GLU A 45 5.20 -8.10 -11.86
CA GLU A 45 5.54 -6.89 -11.09
C GLU A 45 6.14 -7.22 -9.74
N PHE A 46 6.12 -8.48 -9.37
CA PHE A 46 6.62 -8.94 -8.07
C PHE A 46 8.14 -8.94 -8.06
N LYS A 47 8.70 -8.26 -7.05
CA LYS A 47 10.14 -8.27 -6.77
C LYS A 47 10.33 -8.79 -5.36
N GLU A 48 11.10 -9.87 -5.24
CA GLU A 48 11.31 -10.54 -3.96
C GLU A 48 11.88 -9.59 -2.90
N ASP A 49 12.75 -8.67 -3.31
CA ASP A 49 13.34 -7.69 -2.39
C ASP A 49 12.34 -6.70 -1.82
N ASN A 50 11.15 -6.60 -2.40
CA ASN A 50 10.12 -5.64 -2.02
C ASN A 50 8.93 -6.28 -1.30
N ILE A 51 9.02 -7.52 -0.85
CA ILE A 51 7.92 -8.20 -0.16
C ILE A 51 7.42 -7.36 1.03
N ALA A 52 8.33 -6.88 1.86
CA ALA A 52 7.96 -6.07 3.01
C ALA A 52 7.21 -4.80 2.61
N PHE A 53 7.64 -4.16 1.51
CA PHE A 53 6.96 -3.00 0.99
C PHE A 53 5.53 -3.31 0.56
N TYR A 54 5.30 -4.43 -0.13
CA TYR A 54 3.95 -4.79 -0.58
C TYR A 54 3.01 -5.01 0.60
N VAL A 55 3.47 -5.72 1.61
CA VAL A 55 2.69 -5.95 2.84
C VAL A 55 2.38 -4.62 3.52
N ASP A 56 3.37 -3.76 3.65
CA ASP A 56 3.20 -2.46 4.29
C ASP A 56 2.30 -1.53 3.48
N GLU A 57 2.37 -1.59 2.15
CA GLU A 57 1.50 -0.79 1.28
C GLU A 57 0.03 -1.20 1.43
N VAL A 58 -0.26 -2.49 1.43
CA VAL A 58 -1.63 -2.98 1.65
C VAL A 58 -2.14 -2.52 3.00
N HIS A 59 -1.33 -2.67 4.04
CA HIS A 59 -1.69 -2.25 5.39
C HIS A 59 -1.92 -0.73 5.45
N TYR A 60 -1.03 0.05 4.86
CA TYR A 60 -1.18 1.49 4.78
C TYR A 60 -2.48 1.89 4.09
N LEU A 61 -2.77 1.29 2.93
CA LEU A 61 -3.97 1.62 2.16
C LEU A 61 -5.25 1.29 2.92
N LEU A 62 -5.27 0.19 3.67
CA LEU A 62 -6.40 -0.14 4.52
C LEU A 62 -6.64 0.93 5.58
N ILE A 63 -5.59 1.36 6.27
CA ILE A 63 -5.72 2.35 7.34
C ILE A 63 -6.02 3.73 6.76
N SER A 64 -5.30 4.15 5.74
CA SER A 64 -5.39 5.50 5.18
C SER A 64 -6.63 5.71 4.31
N HIS A 65 -6.89 4.79 3.37
CA HIS A 65 -7.92 4.98 2.34
C HIS A 65 -9.26 4.37 2.73
N VAL A 66 -9.26 3.27 3.49
CA VAL A 66 -10.49 2.63 3.92
C VAL A 66 -10.97 3.21 5.25
N LEU A 67 -10.06 3.31 6.23
CA LEU A 67 -10.40 3.80 7.56
C LEU A 67 -10.23 5.32 7.71
N GLY A 68 -9.53 5.97 6.79
CA GLY A 68 -9.41 7.42 6.78
C GLY A 68 -8.37 8.01 7.71
N TYR A 69 -7.49 7.22 8.32
CA TYR A 69 -6.44 7.74 9.18
C TYR A 69 -5.26 8.25 8.37
N LEU A 70 -4.65 9.33 8.84
CA LEU A 70 -3.45 9.90 8.24
C LEU A 70 -2.22 9.27 8.90
N ILE A 71 -1.49 8.45 8.14
CA ILE A 71 -0.26 7.81 8.59
C ILE A 71 0.80 7.90 7.48
N PRO A 72 2.09 7.81 7.82
CA PRO A 72 3.13 7.77 6.81
C PRO A 72 3.01 6.51 5.94
N HIS A 73 3.17 6.68 4.62
CA HIS A 73 3.15 5.53 3.72
C HIS A 73 4.52 4.84 3.67
N PRO A 74 4.56 3.55 3.30
CA PRO A 74 5.83 2.85 3.16
C PRO A 74 6.60 3.32 1.93
N LEU A 75 7.91 3.03 1.91
CA LEU A 75 8.79 3.37 0.80
C LEU A 75 9.51 2.11 0.34
N PRO A 76 9.66 1.92 -0.99
CA PRO A 76 10.55 0.88 -1.51
C PRO A 76 12.00 1.11 -1.05
N ASN A 77 12.74 0.03 -0.89
CA ASN A 77 14.11 0.11 -0.38
C ASN A 77 15.01 1.00 -1.25
N GLU A 78 14.82 0.99 -2.55
CA GLU A 78 15.63 1.76 -3.49
C GLU A 78 15.46 3.27 -3.39
N LEU A 79 14.42 3.77 -2.69
CA LEU A 79 14.14 5.19 -2.58
C LEU A 79 14.50 5.82 -1.23
N LYS A 80 14.92 5.02 -0.26
CA LYS A 80 15.06 5.48 1.13
C LYS A 80 16.06 6.62 1.34
N ASP A 81 17.05 6.75 0.45
CA ASP A 81 18.12 7.72 0.60
C ASP A 81 17.97 8.94 -0.33
N SER A 82 16.85 9.07 -1.03
CA SER A 82 16.67 10.15 -2.00
C SER A 82 15.37 10.91 -1.74
N PRO A 83 15.42 12.09 -1.09
CA PRO A 83 14.22 12.89 -0.82
C PRO A 83 13.42 13.25 -2.07
N GLU A 84 14.10 13.57 -3.17
CA GLU A 84 13.44 13.94 -4.41
C GLU A 84 12.70 12.77 -5.04
N GLU A 85 13.31 11.60 -5.03
CA GLU A 85 12.67 10.39 -5.53
C GLU A 85 11.51 9.97 -4.64
N ILE A 86 11.63 10.14 -3.32
CA ILE A 86 10.56 9.88 -2.38
C ILE A 86 9.36 10.78 -2.67
N LEU A 87 9.60 12.07 -2.92
CA LEU A 87 8.53 13.01 -3.20
C LEU A 87 7.78 12.65 -4.48
N LYS A 88 8.52 12.29 -5.54
CA LYS A 88 7.93 11.83 -6.79
C LYS A 88 7.11 10.56 -6.59
N PHE A 89 7.66 9.61 -5.88
CA PHE A 89 6.98 8.36 -5.55
C PHE A 89 5.70 8.63 -4.78
N SER A 90 5.78 9.45 -3.73
CA SER A 90 4.63 9.79 -2.89
C SER A 90 3.49 10.37 -3.72
N PHE A 91 3.77 11.34 -4.56
CA PHE A 91 2.76 11.98 -5.39
C PHE A 91 2.18 11.00 -6.43
N SER A 92 3.05 10.25 -7.09
CA SER A 92 2.63 9.30 -8.12
C SER A 92 1.78 8.16 -7.56
N GLU A 93 2.16 7.62 -6.41
CA GLU A 93 1.50 6.45 -5.82
C GLU A 93 0.25 6.83 -5.00
N PHE A 94 0.32 7.90 -4.23
CA PHE A 94 -0.72 8.25 -3.26
C PHE A 94 -1.38 9.61 -3.50
N GLY A 95 -0.84 10.41 -4.40
CA GLY A 95 -1.38 11.73 -4.69
C GLY A 95 -1.34 12.64 -3.47
N ASN A 96 -2.40 13.40 -3.26
CA ASN A 96 -2.48 14.37 -2.16
C ASN A 96 -2.58 13.73 -0.78
N ARG A 97 -2.81 12.42 -0.70
CA ARG A 97 -2.88 11.70 0.57
C ARG A 97 -1.52 11.12 0.98
N GLY A 98 -0.49 11.32 0.16
CA GLY A 98 0.83 10.84 0.50
C GLY A 98 1.39 11.56 1.71
N TYR A 99 1.92 10.79 2.68
CA TYR A 99 2.56 11.30 3.88
C TYR A 99 3.72 10.38 4.23
N PHE A 100 4.90 10.96 4.45
CA PHE A 100 6.07 10.18 4.78
C PHE A 100 6.96 10.97 5.75
N GLY A 101 7.86 10.27 6.41
CA GLY A 101 8.79 10.87 7.34
C GLY A 101 10.15 10.22 7.32
N TYR A 102 11.11 10.89 7.91
CA TYR A 102 12.47 10.41 8.05
C TYR A 102 12.81 10.17 9.50
N PHE A 103 13.64 9.18 9.72
CA PHE A 103 14.27 8.95 11.01
C PHE A 103 15.78 9.01 10.82
N THR A 104 16.43 9.81 11.67
CA THR A 104 17.89 9.84 11.71
C THR A 104 18.33 9.03 12.92
N ILE A 105 19.13 8.00 12.67
CA ILE A 105 19.70 7.19 13.74
C ILE A 105 21.08 7.77 14.05
N GLN A 106 21.25 8.21 15.28
CA GLN A 106 22.51 8.76 15.73
C GLN A 106 23.28 7.76 16.58
#